data_6b7fc14e3d3a606dcb5cb147984172f1
#
_entry.id   6b7fc14e3d3a606dcb5cb147984172f1
#
_cell.length_a   1.000
_cell.length_b   1.000
_cell.length_c   1.000
_cell.angle_alpha   90.00
_cell.angle_beta   90.00
_cell.angle_gamma   90.00
#
_symmetry.space_group_name_H-M   'P 1'
#
loop_
_entity.id
_entity.type
_entity.pdbx_description
1 polymer ?
#
loop_
_entity_poly.entity_id
_entity_poly.type
_entity_poly.pdbx_seq_one_letter_code
_entity_poly.pdbx_strand_id
1 'polypeptide(L)'
;MASTISAATMTVKIEESINLNGQAQGCTNTLSIASIKNVYKRIVTCPANSETTVAMFHSSVADGTLSPLDIENVRYIRVSNLDNATSVTLSLQSDAGEDDSSADQSASLLIEAGRSFLMGAPNDGMGVSDANANLVTDLVDLESLVIFTGASAIDVEVFVASI
;
A
#
# COMPACT_ATOMS: atom_id res chain seq x y z
N MET A 1 -18.16 20.82 -21.21
CA MET A 1 -17.12 21.47 -20.37
C MET A 1 -16.28 20.32 -19.79
N ALA A 2 -14.97 20.36 -20.02
CA ALA A 2 -14.08 19.40 -19.40
C ALA A 2 -14.01 19.72 -17.89
N SER A 3 -14.23 18.71 -17.03
CA SER A 3 -14.05 18.84 -15.61
C SER A 3 -12.54 18.88 -15.34
N THR A 4 -12.04 19.98 -14.80
CA THR A 4 -10.63 20.08 -14.39
C THR A 4 -10.51 19.55 -12.97
N ILE A 5 -9.73 18.48 -12.77
CA ILE A 5 -9.41 17.99 -11.44
C ILE A 5 -8.43 18.98 -10.80
N SER A 6 -8.81 19.57 -9.69
CA SER A 6 -7.91 20.41 -8.90
C SER A 6 -7.06 19.52 -8.00
N ALA A 7 -5.76 19.72 -8.06
CA ALA A 7 -4.83 19.02 -7.17
C ALA A 7 -5.04 19.48 -5.72
N ALA A 8 -4.93 18.55 -4.78
CA ALA A 8 -5.05 18.79 -3.35
C ALA A 8 -3.75 18.43 -2.61
N THR A 9 -3.62 18.93 -1.39
CA THR A 9 -2.55 18.49 -0.48
C THR A 9 -3.13 17.51 0.53
N MET A 10 -2.56 16.31 0.59
CA MET A 10 -2.87 15.33 1.61
C MET A 10 -1.94 15.50 2.80
N THR A 11 -2.47 15.43 4.00
CA THR A 11 -1.69 15.46 5.23
C THR A 11 -1.85 14.14 5.96
N VAL A 12 -0.73 13.47 6.26
CA VAL A 12 -0.69 12.30 7.12
C VAL A 12 -0.04 12.70 8.43
N LYS A 13 -0.74 12.48 9.54
CA LYS A 13 -0.23 12.75 10.89
C LYS A 13 -0.06 11.42 11.63
N ILE A 14 1.16 11.17 12.12
CA ILE A 14 1.47 10.07 13.02
C ILE A 14 1.78 10.67 14.37
N GLU A 15 1.02 10.29 15.39
CA GLU A 15 1.19 10.76 16.75
C GLU A 15 1.50 9.58 17.67
N GLU A 16 2.63 9.65 18.31
CA GLU A 16 3.07 8.68 19.31
C GLU A 16 2.95 9.34 20.69
N SER A 17 2.25 8.68 21.61
CA SER A 17 2.09 9.14 22.97
C SER A 17 2.55 8.05 23.94
N ILE A 18 3.65 8.29 24.59
CA ILE A 18 4.23 7.40 25.61
C ILE A 18 4.81 8.20 26.74
N ASN A 19 4.55 7.76 27.96
CA ASN A 19 5.22 8.26 29.17
C ASN A 19 5.98 7.10 29.81
N LEU A 20 7.31 7.19 29.80
CA LEU A 20 8.18 6.19 30.39
C LEU A 20 8.97 6.82 31.54
N ASN A 21 8.84 6.24 32.76
CA ASN A 21 9.51 6.73 33.96
C ASN A 21 9.24 8.23 34.24
N GLY A 22 8.01 8.70 33.97
CA GLY A 22 7.63 10.11 34.21
C GLY A 22 8.07 11.09 33.12
N GLN A 23 8.67 10.61 32.04
CA GLN A 23 9.09 11.43 30.91
C GLN A 23 8.26 11.10 29.64
N ALA A 24 7.74 12.13 28.99
CA ALA A 24 7.09 12.00 27.70
C ALA A 24 8.17 11.74 26.62
N GLN A 25 8.01 10.63 25.89
CA GLN A 25 8.93 10.21 24.81
C GLN A 25 8.22 10.06 23.47
N GLY A 26 6.96 10.41 23.41
CA GLY A 26 6.22 10.42 22.17
C GLY A 26 6.58 11.61 21.27
N CYS A 27 6.30 11.49 20.00
CA CYS A 27 6.45 12.59 19.04
C CYS A 27 5.26 12.67 18.08
N THR A 28 5.18 13.78 17.37
CA THR A 28 4.22 13.95 16.28
C THR A 28 4.99 14.20 14.99
N ASN A 29 4.77 13.31 14.01
CA ASN A 29 5.28 13.47 12.66
C ASN A 29 4.15 13.85 11.71
N THR A 30 4.37 14.87 10.90
CA THR A 30 3.41 15.29 9.88
C THR A 30 4.08 15.21 8.52
N LEU A 31 3.50 14.40 7.62
CA LEU A 31 3.88 14.31 6.23
C LEU A 31 2.86 15.07 5.39
N SER A 32 3.34 16.01 4.58
CA SER A 32 2.52 16.75 3.63
C SER A 32 2.85 16.31 2.21
N ILE A 33 1.87 15.80 1.48
CA ILE A 33 2.01 15.31 0.11
C ILE A 33 1.18 16.20 -0.79
N ALA A 34 1.86 17.01 -1.59
CA ALA A 34 1.22 17.95 -2.50
C ALA A 34 0.79 17.27 -3.81
N SER A 35 -0.02 17.98 -4.57
CA SER A 35 -0.40 17.62 -5.95
C SER A 35 -1.21 16.33 -6.10
N ILE A 36 -1.86 15.86 -5.05
CA ILE A 36 -2.75 14.69 -5.15
C ILE A 36 -3.93 15.02 -6.05
N LYS A 37 -4.14 14.22 -7.07
CA LYS A 37 -5.23 14.33 -8.06
C LYS A 37 -6.18 13.15 -8.03
N ASN A 38 -5.71 12.00 -7.53
CA ASN A 38 -6.52 10.79 -7.50
C ASN A 38 -6.44 10.09 -6.14
N VAL A 39 -7.56 9.53 -5.70
CA VAL A 39 -7.66 8.71 -4.50
C VAL A 39 -8.45 7.46 -4.81
N TYR A 40 -7.81 6.31 -4.68
CA TYR A 40 -8.46 5.02 -4.69
C TYR A 40 -8.69 4.58 -3.25
N LYS A 41 -9.95 4.44 -2.87
CA LYS A 41 -10.34 3.95 -1.55
C LYS A 41 -11.41 2.89 -1.69
N ARG A 42 -11.16 1.68 -1.19
CA ARG A 42 -12.11 0.57 -1.20
C ARG A 42 -12.03 -0.26 0.06
N ILE A 43 -13.15 -0.83 0.47
CA ILE A 43 -13.22 -1.95 1.38
C ILE A 43 -13.45 -3.20 0.51
N VAL A 44 -12.62 -4.21 0.71
CA VAL A 44 -12.66 -5.47 -0.01
C VAL A 44 -12.85 -6.59 1.00
N THR A 45 -13.88 -7.40 0.81
CA THR A 45 -14.07 -8.64 1.56
C THR A 45 -13.18 -9.71 0.95
N CYS A 46 -12.15 -10.13 1.67
CA CYS A 46 -11.22 -11.18 1.27
C CYS A 46 -11.76 -12.53 1.79
N PRO A 47 -12.05 -13.50 0.90
CA PRO A 47 -12.58 -14.79 1.32
C PRO A 47 -11.61 -15.59 2.19
N ALA A 48 -12.13 -16.53 2.98
CA ALA A 48 -11.31 -17.43 3.79
C ALA A 48 -10.43 -18.34 2.93
N ASN A 49 -9.21 -18.61 3.39
CA ASN A 49 -8.22 -19.49 2.75
C ASN A 49 -7.95 -19.15 1.28
N SER A 50 -7.97 -17.87 0.95
CA SER A 50 -7.82 -17.37 -0.41
C SER A 50 -6.87 -16.18 -0.44
N GLU A 51 -6.14 -16.08 -1.52
CA GLU A 51 -5.40 -14.88 -1.90
C GLU A 51 -6.34 -13.95 -2.66
N THR A 52 -6.33 -12.69 -2.29
CA THR A 52 -7.18 -11.67 -2.90
C THR A 52 -6.34 -10.47 -3.28
N THR A 53 -6.24 -10.17 -4.58
CA THR A 53 -5.60 -8.94 -5.05
C THR A 53 -6.51 -7.76 -4.72
N VAL A 54 -6.04 -6.86 -3.87
CA VAL A 54 -6.80 -5.70 -3.39
C VAL A 54 -6.43 -4.40 -4.10
N ALA A 55 -5.27 -4.35 -4.73
CA ALA A 55 -4.85 -3.29 -5.65
C ALA A 55 -3.87 -3.85 -6.67
N MET A 56 -3.97 -3.36 -7.92
CA MET A 56 -3.00 -3.59 -9.00
C MET A 56 -2.46 -2.25 -9.47
N PHE A 57 -1.18 -2.22 -9.77
CA PHE A 57 -0.46 -1.06 -10.26
C PHE A 57 0.12 -1.37 -11.64
N HIS A 58 0.35 -0.35 -12.42
CA HIS A 58 0.98 -0.47 -13.73
C HIS A 58 1.98 0.66 -13.92
N SER A 59 3.02 0.42 -14.67
CA SER A 59 4.03 1.42 -15.02
C SER A 59 3.52 2.44 -16.04
N SER A 60 2.39 2.16 -16.71
CA SER A 60 1.75 3.09 -17.65
C SER A 60 0.25 2.87 -17.71
N VAL A 61 -0.53 3.92 -17.47
CA VAL A 61 -2.00 3.88 -17.59
C VAL A 61 -2.46 3.90 -19.05
N ALA A 62 -1.56 4.19 -19.99
CA ALA A 62 -1.89 4.34 -21.42
C ALA A 62 -2.22 3.00 -22.11
N ASP A 63 -1.86 1.88 -21.52
CA ASP A 63 -1.95 0.57 -22.18
C ASP A 63 -3.31 -0.11 -22.09
N GLY A 64 -4.35 0.61 -21.70
CA GLY A 64 -5.73 0.09 -21.69
C GLY A 64 -5.98 -1.01 -20.66
N THR A 65 -5.13 -1.10 -19.65
CA THR A 65 -5.22 -2.11 -18.60
C THR A 65 -6.34 -1.82 -17.61
N LEU A 66 -6.75 -2.86 -16.89
CA LEU A 66 -7.92 -2.84 -16.00
C LEU A 66 -7.70 -2.01 -14.71
N SER A 67 -6.47 -1.62 -14.41
CA SER A 67 -6.17 -0.82 -13.22
C SER A 67 -5.88 0.64 -13.58
N PRO A 68 -6.54 1.59 -12.91
CA PRO A 68 -6.26 3.02 -13.10
C PRO A 68 -5.08 3.53 -12.26
N LEU A 69 -4.35 2.65 -11.55
CA LEU A 69 -3.27 3.03 -10.64
C LEU A 69 -1.93 2.93 -11.34
N ASP A 70 -1.36 4.09 -11.70
CA ASP A 70 -0.01 4.23 -12.21
C ASP A 70 0.95 4.33 -11.03
N ILE A 71 1.84 3.35 -10.88
CA ILE A 71 2.77 3.23 -9.74
C ILE A 71 3.70 4.44 -9.65
N GLU A 72 4.12 5.00 -10.77
CA GLU A 72 4.99 6.18 -10.84
C GLU A 72 4.36 7.41 -10.22
N ASN A 73 3.03 7.46 -10.20
CA ASN A 73 2.25 8.55 -9.64
C ASN A 73 1.77 8.30 -8.21
N VAL A 74 1.92 7.09 -7.68
CA VAL A 74 1.52 6.75 -6.32
C VAL A 74 2.45 7.42 -5.32
N ARG A 75 1.86 8.07 -4.29
CA ARG A 75 2.60 8.76 -3.23
C ARG A 75 2.28 8.25 -1.84
N TYR A 76 1.20 7.53 -1.68
CA TYR A 76 0.79 6.99 -0.40
C TYR A 76 -0.10 5.77 -0.56
N ILE A 77 0.20 4.74 0.21
CA ILE A 77 -0.58 3.52 0.33
C ILE A 77 -0.86 3.26 1.80
N ARG A 78 -2.11 2.90 2.12
CA ARG A 78 -2.49 2.36 3.42
C ARG A 78 -3.36 1.14 3.22
N VAL A 79 -3.02 0.07 3.93
CA VAL A 79 -3.83 -1.15 4.00
C VAL A 79 -4.21 -1.36 5.46
N SER A 80 -5.50 -1.42 5.75
CA SER A 80 -6.04 -1.57 7.10
C SER A 80 -6.85 -2.84 7.21
N ASN A 81 -6.50 -3.67 8.17
CA ASN A 81 -7.31 -4.82 8.56
C ASN A 81 -8.47 -4.32 9.42
N LEU A 82 -9.70 -4.49 8.97
CA LEU A 82 -10.90 -4.02 9.66
C LEU A 82 -11.50 -5.06 10.62
N ASP A 83 -10.95 -6.28 10.64
CA ASP A 83 -11.34 -7.30 11.60
C ASP A 83 -10.87 -6.94 13.01
N ASN A 84 -11.56 -7.41 14.03
CA ASN A 84 -11.24 -7.11 15.43
C ASN A 84 -10.56 -8.26 16.18
N ALA A 85 -10.37 -9.41 15.54
CA ALA A 85 -9.85 -10.61 16.17
C ALA A 85 -8.77 -11.34 15.33
N THR A 86 -8.84 -11.27 13.99
CA THR A 86 -8.04 -12.09 13.10
C THR A 86 -7.05 -11.23 12.31
N SER A 87 -5.81 -11.67 12.25
CA SER A 87 -4.77 -11.05 11.42
C SER A 87 -4.88 -11.44 9.95
N VAL A 88 -4.30 -10.63 9.08
CA VAL A 88 -4.11 -10.93 7.66
C VAL A 88 -2.64 -10.86 7.28
N THR A 89 -2.26 -11.58 6.25
CA THR A 89 -0.96 -11.42 5.60
C THR A 89 -1.13 -10.50 4.40
N LEU A 90 -0.38 -9.40 4.38
CA LEU A 90 -0.22 -8.55 3.20
C LEU A 90 1.03 -8.98 2.45
N SER A 91 0.90 -9.28 1.18
CA SER A 91 2.00 -9.49 0.25
C SER A 91 2.13 -8.28 -0.67
N LEU A 92 3.30 -7.69 -0.68
CA LEU A 92 3.75 -6.69 -1.64
C LEU A 92 4.40 -7.46 -2.77
N GLN A 93 3.85 -7.39 -3.97
CA GLN A 93 4.34 -8.16 -5.11
C GLN A 93 4.92 -7.23 -6.17
N SER A 94 6.03 -7.64 -6.75
CA SER A 94 6.67 -6.97 -7.87
C SER A 94 7.00 -7.95 -8.98
N ASP A 95 7.01 -7.48 -10.20
CA ASP A 95 7.46 -8.21 -11.37
C ASP A 95 8.87 -7.72 -11.75
N ALA A 96 9.86 -8.58 -11.63
CA ALA A 96 11.24 -8.30 -12.06
C ALA A 96 11.48 -8.67 -13.52
N GLY A 97 10.50 -9.30 -14.17
CA GLY A 97 10.52 -9.71 -15.58
C GLY A 97 9.56 -8.90 -16.43
N GLU A 98 9.76 -8.91 -17.72
CA GLU A 98 8.91 -8.20 -18.68
C GLU A 98 7.73 -9.05 -19.18
N ASP A 99 7.36 -10.15 -18.51
CA ASP A 99 6.40 -11.10 -19.06
C ASP A 99 4.97 -11.00 -18.50
N ASP A 100 4.72 -10.11 -17.54
CA ASP A 100 3.39 -9.83 -16.94
C ASP A 100 2.59 -11.06 -16.51
N SER A 101 3.22 -12.22 -16.40
CA SER A 101 2.51 -13.48 -16.23
C SER A 101 2.37 -13.93 -14.78
N SER A 102 3.25 -13.47 -13.90
CA SER A 102 3.21 -13.74 -12.46
C SER A 102 4.20 -12.85 -11.70
N ALA A 103 3.87 -12.47 -10.49
CA ALA A 103 4.79 -11.76 -9.62
C ALA A 103 6.05 -12.61 -9.35
N ASP A 104 7.22 -12.10 -9.68
CA ASP A 104 8.49 -12.78 -9.53
C ASP A 104 9.07 -12.63 -8.13
N GLN A 105 8.72 -11.58 -7.44
CA GLN A 105 9.21 -11.26 -6.11
C GLN A 105 8.09 -10.83 -5.20
N SER A 106 8.19 -11.20 -3.94
CA SER A 106 7.21 -10.78 -2.94
C SER A 106 7.83 -10.56 -1.57
N ALA A 107 7.35 -9.55 -0.87
CA ALA A 107 7.63 -9.32 0.53
C ALA A 107 6.32 -9.39 1.31
N SER A 108 6.23 -10.31 2.27
CA SER A 108 5.01 -10.51 3.05
C SER A 108 5.17 -10.00 4.48
N LEU A 109 4.12 -9.38 5.00
CA LEU A 109 4.07 -8.90 6.37
C LEU A 109 2.70 -9.21 7.00
N LEU A 110 2.69 -9.31 8.33
CA LEU A 110 1.46 -9.53 9.10
C LEU A 110 0.84 -8.19 9.46
N ILE A 111 -0.48 -8.06 9.20
CA ILE A 111 -1.30 -6.96 9.73
C ILE A 111 -2.26 -7.55 10.76
N GLU A 112 -1.99 -7.27 12.02
CA GLU A 112 -2.88 -7.72 13.11
C GLU A 112 -4.27 -7.09 13.01
N ALA A 113 -5.20 -7.66 13.74
CA ALA A 113 -6.58 -7.17 13.83
C ALA A 113 -6.64 -5.68 14.23
N GLY A 114 -7.38 -4.89 13.47
CA GLY A 114 -7.54 -3.45 13.70
C GLY A 114 -6.26 -2.62 13.46
N ARG A 115 -5.24 -3.18 12.78
CA ARG A 115 -3.98 -2.48 12.49
C ARG A 115 -3.86 -2.12 11.02
N SER A 116 -2.91 -1.23 10.72
CA SER A 116 -2.67 -0.75 9.37
C SER A 116 -1.18 -0.80 9.03
N PHE A 117 -0.91 -1.13 7.79
CA PHE A 117 0.38 -0.90 7.14
C PHE A 117 0.31 0.43 6.37
N LEU A 118 1.39 1.19 6.41
CA LEU A 118 1.52 2.46 5.70
C LEU A 118 2.84 2.52 4.95
N MET A 119 2.78 3.03 3.73
CA MET A 119 3.92 3.28 2.86
C MET A 119 3.70 4.64 2.17
N GLY A 120 4.69 5.53 2.14
CA GLY A 120 4.37 6.85 1.64
C GLY A 120 5.50 7.74 1.18
N ALA A 121 5.12 8.65 0.30
CA ALA A 121 5.85 9.76 -0.26
C ALA A 121 7.19 9.45 -0.97
N PRO A 122 7.31 8.40 -1.77
CA PRO A 122 8.47 8.23 -2.63
C PRO A 122 8.53 9.36 -3.67
N ASN A 123 9.73 9.69 -4.09
CA ASN A 123 9.93 10.65 -5.20
C ASN A 123 9.77 9.98 -6.57
N ASP A 124 9.87 8.69 -6.60
CA ASP A 124 9.75 7.78 -7.73
C ASP A 124 8.82 6.64 -7.34
N GLY A 125 8.56 5.66 -8.18
CA GLY A 125 7.69 4.53 -7.89
C GLY A 125 7.92 3.88 -6.51
N MET A 126 6.97 3.12 -6.01
CA MET A 126 7.13 2.33 -4.79
C MET A 126 7.69 0.98 -5.14
N GLY A 127 8.93 0.74 -4.81
CA GLY A 127 9.63 -0.50 -5.12
C GLY A 127 9.71 -1.46 -3.93
N VAL A 128 9.77 -2.75 -4.21
CA VAL A 128 9.96 -3.84 -3.26
C VAL A 128 10.97 -4.85 -3.79
N SER A 129 11.57 -5.62 -2.91
CA SER A 129 12.41 -6.75 -3.29
C SER A 129 12.39 -7.83 -2.22
N ASP A 130 12.57 -9.05 -2.62
CA ASP A 130 12.68 -10.23 -1.76
C ASP A 130 14.13 -10.71 -1.55
N ALA A 131 15.11 -9.88 -1.88
CA ALA A 131 16.51 -10.29 -1.85
C ALA A 131 16.94 -10.96 -0.56
N ASN A 132 17.62 -12.06 -0.74
CA ASN A 132 18.05 -13.00 0.26
C ASN A 132 19.21 -12.42 1.09
N ALA A 133 18.97 -11.98 2.30
CA ALA A 133 19.96 -11.71 3.35
C ALA A 133 20.83 -10.45 3.26
N ASN A 134 20.84 -9.68 2.19
CA ASN A 134 21.61 -8.44 2.09
C ASN A 134 20.71 -7.23 1.81
N LEU A 135 21.20 -6.04 2.16
CA LEU A 135 20.55 -4.81 1.75
C LEU A 135 20.54 -4.73 0.22
N VAL A 136 19.35 -4.61 -0.36
CA VAL A 136 19.17 -4.48 -1.80
C VAL A 136 19.33 -3.01 -2.19
N THR A 137 20.06 -2.78 -3.26
CA THR A 137 20.25 -1.45 -3.83
C THR A 137 19.28 -1.16 -4.96
N ASP A 138 18.82 -2.20 -5.64
CA ASP A 138 17.93 -2.09 -6.78
C ASP A 138 16.56 -2.67 -6.41
N LEU A 139 15.57 -1.81 -6.30
CA LEU A 139 14.17 -2.17 -6.05
C LEU A 139 13.43 -2.21 -7.38
N VAL A 140 12.42 -3.05 -7.44
CA VAL A 140 11.52 -3.18 -8.60
C VAL A 140 10.18 -2.56 -8.21
N ASP A 141 9.47 -2.00 -9.18
CA ASP A 141 8.18 -1.37 -8.94
C ASP A 141 7.16 -2.34 -8.36
N LEU A 142 6.36 -1.82 -7.45
CA LEU A 142 5.26 -2.57 -6.86
C LEU A 142 4.18 -2.80 -7.92
N GLU A 143 3.85 -4.06 -8.20
CA GLU A 143 2.82 -4.46 -9.16
C GLU A 143 1.46 -4.66 -8.49
N SER A 144 1.43 -5.32 -7.34
CA SER A 144 0.17 -5.60 -6.67
C SER A 144 0.26 -5.70 -5.15
N LEU A 145 -0.90 -5.52 -4.53
CA LEU A 145 -1.14 -5.82 -3.11
C LEU A 145 -2.08 -7.01 -3.01
N VAL A 146 -1.61 -8.07 -2.39
CA VAL A 146 -2.39 -9.30 -2.20
C VAL A 146 -2.60 -9.55 -0.72
N ILE A 147 -3.81 -9.92 -0.35
CA ILE A 147 -4.18 -10.28 1.02
C ILE A 147 -4.47 -11.76 1.11
N PHE A 148 -3.89 -12.41 2.11
CA PHE A 148 -4.25 -13.76 2.53
C PHE A 148 -4.86 -13.73 3.94
N THR A 149 -6.07 -14.30 4.09
CA THR A 149 -6.89 -14.17 5.31
C THR A 149 -6.83 -15.36 6.26
N GLY A 150 -6.29 -16.50 5.84
CA GLY A 150 -6.39 -17.74 6.62
C GLY A 150 -7.84 -18.25 6.69
N ALA A 151 -8.28 -18.80 7.84
CA ALA A 151 -9.52 -19.56 7.97
C ALA A 151 -10.82 -18.72 7.95
N SER A 152 -10.74 -17.40 8.01
CA SER A 152 -11.90 -16.50 8.10
C SER A 152 -11.92 -15.51 6.95
N ALA A 153 -13.10 -15.16 6.46
CA ALA A 153 -13.24 -14.00 5.57
C ALA A 153 -13.06 -12.70 6.35
N ILE A 154 -12.34 -11.74 5.78
CA ILE A 154 -11.94 -10.51 6.46
C ILE A 154 -12.13 -9.31 5.53
N ASP A 155 -12.64 -8.21 6.08
CA ASP A 155 -12.71 -6.95 5.37
C ASP A 155 -11.41 -6.16 5.54
N VAL A 156 -10.87 -5.70 4.42
CA VAL A 156 -9.65 -4.89 4.37
C VAL A 156 -9.96 -3.58 3.65
N GLU A 157 -9.57 -2.46 4.25
CA GLU A 157 -9.61 -1.17 3.58
C GLU A 157 -8.27 -0.88 2.91
N VAL A 158 -8.32 -0.58 1.61
CA VAL A 158 -7.18 -0.10 0.84
C VAL A 158 -7.40 1.37 0.50
N PHE A 159 -6.38 2.17 0.72
CA PHE A 159 -6.34 3.58 0.37
C PHE A 159 -5.05 3.88 -0.37
N VAL A 160 -5.15 4.38 -1.60
CA VAL A 160 -4.00 4.80 -2.43
C VAL A 160 -4.24 6.24 -2.87
N ALA A 161 -3.23 7.08 -2.72
CA ALA A 161 -3.25 8.45 -3.22
C ALA A 161 -2.14 8.67 -4.25
N SER A 162 -2.48 9.31 -5.38
CA SER A 162 -1.59 9.57 -6.49
C SER A 162 -1.69 11.01 -7.02
N ILE A 163 -0.62 11.46 -7.68
CA ILE A 163 -0.49 12.80 -8.27
C ILE A 163 -0.97 12.84 -9.73
#